data_beadee41fdf5d7b709a5dc4e6680e4e1
#
_entry.id   beadee41fdf5d7b709a5dc4e6680e4e1
#
_cell.length_a   1.000
_cell.length_b   1.000
_cell.length_c   1.000
_cell.angle_alpha   90.00
_cell.angle_beta   90.00
_cell.angle_gamma   90.00
#
_symmetry.space_group_name_H-M   'P 1'
#
loop_
_entity.id
_entity.type
_entity.pdbx_description
1 polymer ?
#
loop_
_entity_poly.entity_id
_entity_poly.type
_entity_poly.pdbx_seq_one_letter_code
_entity_poly.pdbx_strand_id
1 'polypeptide(L)'
;YRYSTGLSFIYPDYHPAATSGDSLRLLFEFNTSDLLFVNNDSAATGSYAISFALYKDMESKLIVDSGVRYFTCSKPLEEGFRLRGAIDVVAPDSFNYFMRLDFSDLNRNQAVTDIIIIDRTGIQSPDKFLLVDAYTNAPLIRNFSDRPTNVRIVQNSDTKRPVFMRYFKTDYPIADP
;
A
#
# COMPACT_ATOMS: atom_id res chain seq x y z
N TYR A 1 -16.35 15.35 -19.28
CA TYR A 1 -15.18 15.79 -20.09
C TYR A 1 -13.96 15.80 -19.18
N ARG A 2 -13.17 14.73 -19.18
CA ARG A 2 -11.84 14.75 -18.56
C ARG A 2 -10.90 15.46 -19.52
N TYR A 3 -10.45 16.64 -19.17
CA TYR A 3 -9.27 17.21 -19.82
C TYR A 3 -8.09 16.38 -19.33
N SER A 4 -7.58 15.48 -20.16
CA SER A 4 -6.30 14.83 -19.91
C SER A 4 -5.21 15.87 -20.11
N THR A 5 -4.80 16.52 -19.06
CA THR A 5 -3.65 17.43 -19.03
C THR A 5 -2.33 16.65 -19.05
N GLY A 6 -2.24 15.54 -19.69
CA GLY A 6 -0.95 14.83 -19.92
C GLY A 6 -0.12 14.45 -18.66
N LEU A 7 -0.61 14.78 -17.46
CA LEU A 7 0.02 14.48 -16.18
C LEU A 7 -0.77 13.33 -15.54
N SER A 8 -0.32 12.12 -15.76
CA SER A 8 -0.80 10.96 -15.01
C SER A 8 -0.03 10.91 -13.69
N PHE A 9 -0.73 11.03 -12.56
CA PHE A 9 -0.15 10.84 -11.24
C PHE A 9 -0.42 9.41 -10.79
N ILE A 10 0.58 8.79 -10.16
CA ILE A 10 0.44 7.47 -9.57
C ILE A 10 -0.06 7.64 -8.14
N TYR A 11 -1.20 7.04 -7.83
CA TYR A 11 -1.75 6.97 -6.48
C TYR A 11 -1.71 5.52 -5.99
N PRO A 12 -0.68 5.14 -5.24
CA PRO A 12 -0.61 3.81 -4.68
C PRO A 12 -1.67 3.59 -3.60
N ASP A 13 -2.20 2.38 -3.54
CA ASP A 13 -2.95 1.92 -2.37
C ASP A 13 -1.96 1.36 -1.35
N TYR A 14 -2.16 1.66 -0.07
CA TYR A 14 -1.31 1.21 1.01
C TYR A 14 -2.10 0.42 2.06
N HIS A 15 -1.48 -0.63 2.59
CA HIS A 15 -2.04 -1.40 3.70
C HIS A 15 -0.95 -1.72 4.72
N PRO A 16 -1.04 -1.19 5.95
CA PRO A 16 -0.16 -1.57 7.03
C PRO A 16 -0.52 -2.98 7.53
N ALA A 17 0.46 -3.86 7.63
CA ALA A 17 0.30 -5.20 8.15
C ALA A 17 1.31 -5.44 9.28
N ALA A 18 0.83 -5.75 10.48
CA ALA A 18 1.70 -6.07 11.59
C ALA A 18 2.53 -7.32 11.29
N THR A 19 3.80 -7.27 11.65
CA THR A 19 4.69 -8.41 11.71
C THR A 19 5.00 -8.74 13.18
N SER A 20 5.95 -9.59 13.47
CA SER A 20 6.30 -9.91 14.86
C SER A 20 7.00 -8.73 15.54
N GLY A 21 6.65 -8.47 16.79
CA GLY A 21 7.29 -7.44 17.62
C GLY A 21 7.05 -6.02 17.12
N ASP A 22 8.09 -5.20 17.14
CA ASP A 22 8.06 -3.78 16.80
C ASP A 22 8.10 -3.50 15.30
N SER A 23 7.89 -4.51 14.45
CA SER A 23 7.94 -4.37 13.02
C SER A 23 6.55 -4.25 12.41
N LEU A 24 6.44 -3.43 11.38
CA LEU A 24 5.28 -3.27 10.52
C LEU A 24 5.71 -3.46 9.08
N ARG A 25 4.94 -4.20 8.31
CA ARG A 25 5.12 -4.30 6.86
C ARG A 25 4.09 -3.44 6.16
N LEU A 26 4.53 -2.39 5.50
CA LEU A 26 3.68 -1.59 4.64
C LEU A 26 3.60 -2.27 3.27
N LEU A 27 2.43 -2.81 2.95
CA LEU A 27 2.12 -3.32 1.62
C LEU A 27 1.66 -2.17 0.74
N PHE A 28 2.04 -2.18 -0.53
CA PHE A 28 1.58 -1.19 -1.50
C PHE A 28 1.21 -1.86 -2.83
N GLU A 29 0.30 -1.21 -3.55
CA GLU A 29 -0.14 -1.64 -4.88
C GLU A 29 -0.44 -0.40 -5.73
N PHE A 30 -0.03 -0.40 -7.00
CA PHE A 30 -0.39 0.64 -7.95
C PHE A 30 -0.51 0.10 -9.37
N ASN A 31 -1.19 0.85 -10.25
CA ASN A 31 -1.32 0.49 -11.64
C ASN A 31 -0.05 0.86 -12.42
N THR A 32 0.59 -0.10 -13.06
CA THR A 32 1.82 0.14 -13.82
C THR A 32 1.61 0.99 -15.07
N SER A 33 0.38 1.11 -15.59
CA SER A 33 0.09 2.01 -16.72
C SER A 33 0.35 3.48 -16.39
N ASP A 34 0.36 3.82 -15.11
CA ASP A 34 0.61 5.19 -14.64
C ASP A 34 2.11 5.51 -14.52
N LEU A 35 2.99 4.50 -14.53
CA LEU A 35 4.45 4.66 -14.45
C LEU A 35 5.06 4.94 -15.82
N LEU A 36 6.04 5.84 -15.89
CA LEU A 36 6.78 6.07 -17.12
C LEU A 36 7.85 5.00 -17.31
N PHE A 37 7.74 4.26 -18.42
CA PHE A 37 8.75 3.31 -18.84
C PHE A 37 9.68 3.93 -19.87
N VAL A 38 10.97 3.81 -19.66
CA VAL A 38 12.02 4.26 -20.58
C VAL A 38 12.62 3.05 -21.27
N ASN A 39 12.72 3.12 -22.60
CA ASN A 39 13.35 2.07 -23.39
C ASN A 39 14.88 2.16 -23.27
N ASN A 40 15.47 1.12 -22.73
CA ASN A 40 16.91 0.88 -22.78
C ASN A 40 17.13 -0.30 -23.71
N ASP A 41 18.11 -0.25 -24.59
CA ASP A 41 18.43 -1.17 -25.68
C ASP A 41 17.79 -2.58 -25.70
N SER A 42 17.44 -3.14 -24.55
CA SER A 42 16.89 -4.49 -24.41
C SER A 42 15.49 -4.57 -23.76
N ALA A 43 15.05 -3.57 -23.02
CA ALA A 43 13.76 -3.61 -22.32
C ALA A 43 13.27 -2.22 -21.91
N ALA A 44 11.96 -2.05 -21.82
CA ALA A 44 11.36 -0.87 -21.21
C ALA A 44 11.35 -1.03 -19.67
N THR A 45 11.99 -0.09 -18.98
CA THR A 45 12.17 -0.13 -17.52
C THR A 45 11.51 1.07 -16.86
N GLY A 46 10.70 0.80 -15.85
CA GLY A 46 10.14 1.79 -14.93
C GLY A 46 10.97 1.86 -13.65
N SER A 47 11.25 3.06 -13.17
CA SER A 47 11.99 3.28 -11.92
C SER A 47 11.19 4.18 -11.00
N TYR A 48 11.03 3.77 -9.75
CA TYR A 48 10.29 4.52 -8.77
C TYR A 48 10.92 4.42 -7.38
N ALA A 49 10.57 5.35 -6.52
CA ALA A 49 11.00 5.35 -5.14
C ALA A 49 9.80 5.59 -4.21
N ILE A 50 9.85 4.99 -3.03
CA ILE A 50 8.94 5.29 -1.95
C ILE A 50 9.78 5.76 -0.77
N SER A 51 9.60 7.03 -0.38
CA SER A 51 10.14 7.54 0.88
C SER A 51 9.04 7.56 1.93
N PHE A 52 9.43 7.29 3.17
CA PHE A 52 8.50 7.28 4.29
C PHE A 52 9.10 7.96 5.51
N ALA A 53 8.22 8.55 6.30
CA ALA A 53 8.54 9.05 7.63
C ALA A 53 7.38 8.72 8.57
N LEU A 54 7.69 7.97 9.64
CA LEU A 54 6.75 7.55 10.67
C LEU A 54 6.85 8.48 11.87
N TYR A 55 5.74 9.09 12.23
CA TYR A 55 5.65 10.03 13.36
C TYR A 55 4.78 9.42 14.46
N LYS A 56 5.19 9.61 15.71
CA LYS A 56 4.41 9.19 16.87
C LYS A 56 3.14 10.02 17.05
N ASP A 57 3.23 11.29 16.71
CA ASP A 57 2.10 12.22 16.68
C ASP A 57 2.36 13.34 15.66
N MET A 58 1.32 14.06 15.24
CA MET A 58 1.46 15.13 14.24
C MET A 58 2.09 16.41 14.81
N GLU A 59 2.01 16.62 16.11
CA GLU A 59 2.44 17.87 16.75
C GLU A 59 3.92 17.86 17.11
N SER A 60 4.40 16.76 17.69
CA SER A 60 5.79 16.65 18.18
C SER A 60 6.83 16.57 17.07
N LYS A 61 6.43 16.24 15.84
CA LYS A 61 7.34 15.96 14.71
C LYS A 61 8.43 14.93 15.04
N LEU A 62 8.22 14.14 16.08
CA LEU A 62 9.15 13.08 16.46
C LEU A 62 9.09 11.94 15.44
N ILE A 63 10.15 11.79 14.68
CA ILE A 63 10.30 10.69 13.72
C ILE A 63 10.71 9.44 14.48
N VAL A 64 9.93 8.37 14.34
CA VAL A 64 10.20 7.04 14.93
C VAL A 64 11.05 6.21 13.97
N ASP A 65 10.71 6.26 12.69
CA ASP A 65 11.45 5.61 11.61
C ASP A 65 11.29 6.39 10.31
N SER A 66 12.27 6.29 9.43
CA SER A 66 12.20 6.90 8.11
C SER A 66 13.16 6.24 7.15
N GLY A 67 12.87 6.36 5.87
CA GLY A 67 13.76 5.82 4.87
C GLY A 67 13.27 6.06 3.44
N VAL A 68 14.10 5.62 2.50
CA VAL A 68 13.78 5.59 1.08
C VAL A 68 14.05 4.20 0.54
N ARG A 69 13.16 3.70 -0.30
CA ARG A 69 13.34 2.45 -1.03
C ARG A 69 13.21 2.70 -2.52
N TYR A 70 14.19 2.23 -3.28
CA TYR A 70 14.25 2.35 -4.73
C TYR A 70 13.86 1.03 -5.36
N PHE A 71 13.07 1.10 -6.42
CA PHE A 71 12.55 -0.05 -7.12
C PHE A 71 12.69 0.14 -8.62
N THR A 72 12.86 -0.96 -9.32
CA THR A 72 12.80 -1.02 -10.78
C THR A 72 11.89 -2.17 -11.20
N CYS A 73 11.17 -2.00 -12.30
CA CYS A 73 10.35 -3.04 -12.90
C CYS A 73 10.41 -2.97 -14.41
N SER A 74 10.31 -4.13 -15.06
CA SER A 74 10.11 -4.20 -16.50
C SER A 74 8.67 -3.86 -16.86
N LYS A 75 8.45 -3.30 -18.04
CA LYS A 75 7.10 -3.01 -18.53
C LYS A 75 6.31 -4.32 -18.66
N PRO A 76 5.16 -4.46 -17.98
CA PRO A 76 4.31 -5.62 -18.13
C PRO A 76 3.75 -5.76 -19.54
N LEU A 77 3.49 -6.99 -19.97
CA LEU A 77 2.83 -7.26 -21.25
C LEU A 77 1.32 -6.97 -21.20
N GLU A 78 0.72 -7.07 -20.02
CA GLU A 78 -0.71 -6.86 -19.81
C GLU A 78 -0.96 -5.41 -19.42
N GLU A 79 -1.92 -4.78 -20.10
CA GLU A 79 -2.42 -3.47 -19.70
C GLU A 79 -3.18 -3.57 -18.37
N GLY A 80 -3.03 -2.55 -17.52
CA GLY A 80 -3.68 -2.53 -16.20
C GLY A 80 -3.07 -3.47 -15.17
N PHE A 81 -1.88 -4.03 -15.44
CA PHE A 81 -1.17 -4.82 -14.46
C PHE A 81 -0.90 -4.01 -13.18
N ARG A 82 -1.26 -4.59 -12.03
CA ARG A 82 -1.01 -3.95 -10.75
C ARG A 82 0.27 -4.52 -10.12
N LEU A 83 1.22 -3.64 -9.91
CA LEU A 83 2.46 -3.98 -9.23
C LEU A 83 2.26 -3.90 -7.73
N ARG A 84 2.75 -4.92 -7.03
CA ARG A 84 2.69 -5.03 -5.57
C ARG A 84 4.09 -5.08 -4.99
N GLY A 85 4.23 -4.50 -3.81
CA GLY A 85 5.47 -4.53 -3.07
C GLY A 85 5.26 -4.35 -1.58
N ALA A 86 6.37 -4.34 -0.85
CA ALA A 86 6.35 -4.15 0.60
C ALA A 86 7.58 -3.37 1.07
N ILE A 87 7.41 -2.65 2.18
CA ILE A 87 8.46 -1.95 2.90
C ILE A 87 8.34 -2.33 4.37
N ASP A 88 9.43 -2.78 4.97
CA ASP A 88 9.47 -3.03 6.41
C ASP A 88 9.85 -1.74 7.15
N VAL A 89 9.11 -1.45 8.22
CA VAL A 89 9.18 -0.21 9.01
C VAL A 89 9.24 -0.59 10.48
N VAL A 90 10.03 0.13 11.27
CA VAL A 90 10.07 -0.04 12.72
C VAL A 90 8.95 0.81 13.34
N ALA A 91 7.95 0.16 13.89
CA ALA A 91 6.77 0.77 14.49
C ALA A 91 6.38 -0.01 15.75
N PRO A 92 6.90 0.36 16.92
CA PRO A 92 6.58 -0.30 18.20
C PRO A 92 5.09 -0.42 18.46
N ASP A 93 4.66 -1.53 19.09
CA ASP A 93 3.27 -1.72 19.49
C ASP A 93 2.82 -0.69 20.54
N SER A 94 1.50 -0.57 20.70
CA SER A 94 0.83 0.27 21.71
C SER A 94 0.77 1.77 21.41
N PHE A 95 1.03 2.19 20.19
CA PHE A 95 0.90 3.59 19.78
C PHE A 95 0.09 3.74 18.50
N ASN A 96 -0.45 4.95 18.31
CA ASN A 96 -0.94 5.41 17.03
C ASN A 96 0.18 6.17 16.32
N TYR A 97 0.28 5.97 15.02
CA TYR A 97 1.29 6.62 14.20
C TYR A 97 0.67 7.33 13.02
N PHE A 98 1.35 8.37 12.55
CA PHE A 98 1.11 9.00 11.28
C PHE A 98 2.29 8.70 10.37
N MET A 99 2.03 8.12 9.24
CA MET A 99 3.06 7.84 8.25
C MET A 99 2.84 8.71 7.03
N ARG A 100 3.81 9.57 6.76
CA ARG A 100 3.89 10.27 5.48
C ARG A 100 4.60 9.38 4.49
N LEU A 101 4.04 9.28 3.31
CA LEU A 101 4.54 8.48 2.19
C LEU A 101 4.67 9.39 0.97
N ASP A 102 5.85 9.40 0.36
CA ASP A 102 6.07 10.09 -0.90
C ASP A 102 6.42 9.04 -1.96
N PHE A 103 5.53 8.82 -2.92
CA PHE A 103 5.78 7.97 -4.08
C PHE A 103 6.34 8.83 -5.21
N SER A 104 7.47 8.44 -5.76
CA SER A 104 8.16 9.18 -6.82
C SER A 104 8.35 8.31 -8.06
N ASP A 105 7.83 8.77 -9.21
CA ASP A 105 8.23 8.25 -10.52
C ASP A 105 9.54 8.94 -10.92
N LEU A 106 10.63 8.19 -10.87
CA LEU A 106 11.98 8.71 -11.10
C LEU A 106 12.22 9.07 -12.56
N ASN A 107 11.51 8.43 -13.48
CA ASN A 107 11.64 8.72 -14.91
C ASN A 107 10.89 10.00 -15.31
N ARG A 108 9.81 10.36 -14.57
CA ARG A 108 9.06 11.62 -14.77
C ARG A 108 9.54 12.76 -13.89
N ASN A 109 10.31 12.45 -12.84
CA ASN A 109 10.64 13.40 -11.76
C ASN A 109 9.37 14.00 -11.11
N GLN A 110 8.39 13.15 -10.86
CA GLN A 110 7.11 13.50 -10.23
C GLN A 110 6.94 12.72 -8.94
N ALA A 111 6.37 13.37 -7.93
CA ALA A 111 6.06 12.74 -6.65
C ALA A 111 4.64 13.06 -6.21
N VAL A 112 4.02 12.10 -5.52
CA VAL A 112 2.72 12.23 -4.84
C VAL A 112 2.92 11.91 -3.38
N THR A 113 2.37 12.74 -2.52
CA THR A 113 2.41 12.55 -1.05
C THR A 113 1.07 12.01 -0.57
N ASP A 114 1.12 11.03 0.31
CA ASP A 114 -0.02 10.50 1.05
C ASP A 114 0.30 10.45 2.55
N ILE A 115 -0.75 10.47 3.38
CA ILE A 115 -0.64 10.32 4.83
C ILE A 115 -1.61 9.25 5.29
N ILE A 116 -1.07 8.21 5.90
CA ILE A 116 -1.87 7.13 6.48
C ILE A 116 -1.76 7.13 8.00
N ILE A 117 -2.85 6.74 8.65
CA ILE A 117 -2.91 6.55 10.09
C ILE A 117 -2.74 5.06 10.38
N ILE A 118 -1.83 4.73 11.28
CA ILE A 118 -1.54 3.36 11.68
C ILE A 118 -1.87 3.23 13.17
N ASP A 119 -2.93 2.50 13.48
CA ASP A 119 -3.33 2.21 14.85
C ASP A 119 -2.73 0.87 15.29
N ARG A 120 -1.80 0.91 16.23
CA ARG A 120 -1.20 -0.28 16.84
C ARG A 120 -1.57 -0.42 18.34
N THR A 121 -2.56 0.34 18.81
CA THR A 121 -2.91 0.37 20.25
C THR A 121 -3.71 -0.84 20.72
N GLY A 122 -4.38 -1.55 19.82
CA GLY A 122 -5.32 -2.59 20.18
C GLY A 122 -5.05 -3.95 19.52
N ILE A 123 -5.60 -5.00 20.13
CA ILE A 123 -5.57 -6.36 19.59
C ILE A 123 -6.42 -6.45 18.31
N GLN A 124 -7.37 -5.54 18.15
CA GLN A 124 -8.30 -5.46 17.02
C GLN A 124 -7.87 -4.42 15.98
N SER A 125 -6.66 -3.89 16.10
CA SER A 125 -6.13 -2.92 15.12
C SER A 125 -6.12 -3.50 13.72
N PRO A 126 -6.48 -2.74 12.69
CA PRO A 126 -6.55 -3.22 11.30
C PRO A 126 -5.23 -3.81 10.79
N ASP A 127 -4.09 -3.31 11.25
CA ASP A 127 -2.76 -3.80 10.90
C ASP A 127 -2.49 -5.25 11.34
N LYS A 128 -3.26 -5.76 12.34
CA LYS A 128 -3.15 -7.14 12.83
C LYS A 128 -3.86 -8.16 11.95
N PHE A 129 -4.61 -7.70 10.96
CA PHE A 129 -5.39 -8.54 10.06
C PHE A 129 -5.01 -8.26 8.61
N LEU A 130 -4.74 -9.31 7.87
CA LEU A 130 -4.49 -9.22 6.45
C LEU A 130 -5.55 -10.04 5.71
N LEU A 131 -6.25 -9.39 4.79
CA LEU A 131 -7.09 -10.09 3.83
C LEU A 131 -6.22 -10.65 2.72
N VAL A 132 -6.36 -11.91 2.43
CA VAL A 132 -5.68 -12.55 1.30
C VAL A 132 -6.69 -13.28 0.42
N ASP A 133 -6.40 -13.34 -0.86
CA ASP A 133 -7.12 -14.22 -1.76
C ASP A 133 -6.95 -15.66 -1.30
N ALA A 134 -8.05 -16.41 -1.16
CA ALA A 134 -8.03 -17.74 -0.59
C ALA A 134 -7.32 -18.79 -1.46
N TYR A 135 -7.19 -18.55 -2.76
CA TYR A 135 -6.55 -19.46 -3.71
C TYR A 135 -5.07 -19.13 -3.91
N THR A 136 -4.76 -17.86 -4.10
CA THR A 136 -3.40 -17.41 -4.45
C THR A 136 -2.58 -17.02 -3.23
N ASN A 137 -3.21 -16.82 -2.07
CA ASN A 137 -2.63 -16.22 -0.87
C ASN A 137 -2.08 -14.79 -1.09
N ALA A 138 -2.43 -14.17 -2.19
CA ALA A 138 -2.00 -12.80 -2.47
C ALA A 138 -2.71 -11.81 -1.53
N PRO A 139 -2.01 -10.87 -0.92
CA PRO A 139 -2.61 -9.81 -0.11
C PRO A 139 -3.62 -9.01 -0.92
N LEU A 140 -4.77 -8.71 -0.30
CA LEU A 140 -5.76 -7.78 -0.82
C LEU A 140 -5.49 -6.43 -0.16
N ILE A 141 -4.79 -5.54 -0.84
CA ILE A 141 -4.41 -4.23 -0.30
C ILE A 141 -5.62 -3.30 -0.29
N ARG A 142 -6.48 -3.41 -1.31
CA ARG A 142 -7.77 -2.73 -1.34
C ARG A 142 -8.81 -3.46 -0.51
N ASN A 143 -9.62 -2.69 0.21
CA ASN A 143 -10.73 -3.22 1.00
C ASN A 143 -11.97 -3.58 0.16
N PHE A 144 -11.89 -3.49 -1.15
CA PHE A 144 -12.98 -3.82 -2.08
C PHE A 144 -12.44 -4.59 -3.28
N SER A 145 -13.30 -5.38 -3.90
CA SER A 145 -13.02 -6.13 -5.13
C SER A 145 -14.18 -5.99 -6.09
N ASP A 146 -13.88 -5.72 -7.34
CA ASP A 146 -14.86 -5.64 -8.43
C ASP A 146 -15.41 -7.01 -8.83
N ARG A 147 -14.82 -8.08 -8.30
CA ARG A 147 -15.20 -9.46 -8.60
C ARG A 147 -15.47 -10.24 -7.32
N PRO A 148 -16.40 -11.21 -7.36
CA PRO A 148 -16.54 -12.14 -6.25
C PRO A 148 -15.20 -12.82 -6.00
N THR A 149 -14.63 -12.57 -4.83
CA THR A 149 -13.33 -13.12 -4.44
C THR A 149 -13.51 -13.90 -3.15
N ASN A 150 -13.04 -15.14 -3.13
CA ASN A 150 -12.95 -15.87 -1.88
C ASN A 150 -11.78 -15.30 -1.08
N VAL A 151 -12.06 -14.81 0.12
CA VAL A 151 -11.05 -14.19 0.98
C VAL A 151 -10.78 -15.05 2.20
N ARG A 152 -9.54 -15.03 2.64
CA ARG A 152 -9.09 -15.59 3.91
C ARG A 152 -8.51 -14.47 4.76
N ILE A 153 -8.85 -14.47 6.03
CA ILE A 153 -8.26 -13.56 7.00
C ILE A 153 -7.02 -14.23 7.57
N VAL A 154 -5.89 -13.56 7.48
CA VAL A 154 -4.66 -13.93 8.18
C VAL A 154 -4.52 -12.99 9.37
N GLN A 155 -4.52 -13.58 10.57
CA GLN A 155 -4.30 -12.83 11.81
C GLN A 155 -2.86 -13.03 12.25
N ASN A 156 -2.14 -11.94 12.43
CA ASN A 156 -0.79 -11.94 12.95
C ASN A 156 -0.84 -11.64 14.46
N SER A 157 -1.34 -12.60 15.24
CA SER A 157 -1.38 -12.48 16.69
C SER A 157 -1.29 -13.87 17.31
N ASP A 158 -0.61 -13.97 18.45
CA ASP A 158 -0.46 -15.21 19.21
C ASP A 158 -1.77 -15.67 19.90
N THR A 159 -2.80 -14.84 19.89
CA THR A 159 -4.08 -15.13 20.51
C THR A 159 -5.11 -15.57 19.49
N LYS A 160 -5.55 -16.83 19.55
CA LYS A 160 -6.66 -17.32 18.75
C LYS A 160 -7.97 -16.71 19.28
N ARG A 161 -8.42 -15.64 18.67
CA ARG A 161 -9.72 -15.00 18.97
C ARG A 161 -10.63 -15.08 17.76
N PRO A 162 -11.95 -15.15 17.93
CA PRO A 162 -12.87 -15.09 16.81
C PRO A 162 -12.78 -13.73 16.13
N VAL A 163 -12.71 -13.74 14.81
CA VAL A 163 -12.72 -12.55 13.98
C VAL A 163 -14.09 -12.43 13.34
N PHE A 164 -14.73 -11.28 13.51
CA PHE A 164 -16.01 -10.97 12.90
C PHE A 164 -15.77 -10.05 11.71
N MET A 165 -16.22 -10.47 10.52
CA MET A 165 -16.14 -9.67 9.32
C MET A 165 -17.54 -9.35 8.81
N ARG A 166 -17.78 -8.11 8.40
CA ARG A 166 -18.99 -7.70 7.70
C ARG A 166 -18.66 -7.40 6.26
N TYR A 167 -19.48 -7.94 5.37
CA TYR A 167 -19.49 -7.54 3.98
C TYR A 167 -20.62 -6.58 3.73
N PHE A 168 -20.37 -5.63 2.87
CA PHE A 168 -21.40 -4.81 2.28
C PHE A 168 -21.31 -4.95 0.76
N LYS A 169 -22.37 -5.45 0.16
CA LYS A 169 -22.54 -5.30 -1.28
C LYS A 169 -23.01 -3.87 -1.52
N THR A 170 -22.26 -3.09 -2.24
CA THR A 170 -22.68 -1.78 -2.69
C THR A 170 -23.10 -1.87 -4.15
N ASP A 171 -24.32 -1.42 -4.45
CA ASP A 171 -24.81 -1.30 -5.83
C ASP A 171 -24.41 0.05 -6.45
N TYR A 172 -23.74 0.91 -5.66
CA TYR A 172 -23.21 2.17 -6.16
C TYR A 172 -21.84 1.94 -6.76
N PRO A 173 -21.58 2.42 -8.00
CA PRO A 173 -20.23 2.44 -8.51
C PRO A 173 -19.38 3.29 -7.57
N ILE A 174 -18.32 2.68 -7.02
CA ILE A 174 -17.34 3.43 -6.27
C ILE A 174 -16.67 4.34 -7.29
N ALA A 175 -16.91 5.63 -7.19
CA ALA A 175 -16.21 6.59 -8.02
C ALA A 175 -14.73 6.45 -7.69
N ASP A 176 -13.91 6.22 -8.71
CA ASP A 176 -12.46 6.36 -8.55
C ASP A 176 -12.20 7.79 -8.05
N PRO A 177 -11.35 7.96 -7.04
CA PRO A 177 -11.02 9.26 -6.49
C PRO A 177 -10.41 10.22 -7.53
#